data_749a01cf02a44b68b5a83bc612bc5ab2
#
_entry.id   749a01cf02a44b68b5a83bc612bc5ab2
#
_cell.length_a   1.000
_cell.length_b   1.000
_cell.length_c   1.000
_cell.angle_alpha   90.00
_cell.angle_beta   90.00
_cell.angle_gamma   90.00
#
_symmetry.space_group_name_H-M   'P 1'
#
loop_
_entity.id
_entity.type
_entity.pdbx_description
1 polymer ?
#
loop_
_entity_poly.entity_id
_entity_poly.type
_entity_poly.pdbx_seq_one_letter_code
_entity_poly.pdbx_strand_id
1 'polypeptide(L)'
;MHPSGLAVLEHENWIAYLTGVVACSPRAAVTRAGGSVAILTDLPFDWFNQVLIERDGATPAGVLAGVDEARKRGNPFVVRLREGADDAFVATLTRAGLVAKERDPTTPGMAAFPIDPDAISARAPGELRIRRVTDDAGIDAHRLVATAGFGTRPEVAAGTACHDLLDRPGCVIYVGYADSEPVVSGLGWRTGRAIGVYSIATIASARRRGFGAAMTARIMSDGVAAGCDVAVLQASELGRPIYERLGFRTVVTYRTYGDPVARRHG
;
A
#
# COMPACT_ATOMS: atom_id res chain seq x y z
N MET A 1 15.34 -12.85 12.18
CA MET A 1 13.92 -13.34 12.07
C MET A 1 13.82 -14.24 10.86
N HIS A 2 13.03 -15.30 10.93
CA HIS A 2 12.80 -16.19 9.78
C HIS A 2 11.96 -15.47 8.70
N PRO A 3 12.16 -15.74 7.40
CA PRO A 3 11.40 -15.09 6.31
C PRO A 3 9.88 -15.16 6.46
N SER A 4 9.34 -16.30 6.97
CA SER A 4 7.89 -16.43 7.24
C SER A 4 7.37 -15.40 8.26
N GLY A 5 8.15 -15.07 9.28
CA GLY A 5 7.76 -14.04 10.24
C GLY A 5 7.74 -12.63 9.64
N LEU A 6 8.63 -12.35 8.67
CA LEU A 6 8.63 -11.07 7.94
C LEU A 6 7.42 -10.97 7.01
N ALA A 7 7.04 -12.07 6.34
CA ALA A 7 5.85 -12.12 5.50
C ALA A 7 4.56 -11.86 6.29
N VAL A 8 4.46 -12.37 7.53
CA VAL A 8 3.33 -12.09 8.42
C VAL A 8 3.28 -10.60 8.78
N LEU A 9 4.41 -10.02 9.23
CA LEU A 9 4.47 -8.59 9.59
C LEU A 9 4.13 -7.68 8.42
N GLU A 10 4.60 -8.02 7.21
CA GLU A 10 4.29 -7.29 5.99
C GLU A 10 2.78 -7.32 5.70
N HIS A 11 2.19 -8.50 5.73
CA HIS A 11 0.78 -8.71 5.46
C HIS A 11 -0.14 -8.00 6.48
N GLU A 12 0.14 -8.17 7.77
CA GLU A 12 -0.61 -7.51 8.85
C GLU A 12 -0.51 -5.98 8.75
N ASN A 13 0.67 -5.45 8.44
CA ASN A 13 0.86 -4.02 8.27
C ASN A 13 0.09 -3.49 7.06
N TRP A 14 0.09 -4.24 5.93
CA TRP A 14 -0.68 -3.84 4.76
C TRP A 14 -2.19 -3.80 5.03
N ILE A 15 -2.74 -4.83 5.66
CA ILE A 15 -4.16 -4.84 6.06
C ILE A 15 -4.47 -3.67 7.00
N ALA A 16 -3.61 -3.40 7.98
CA ALA A 16 -3.79 -2.29 8.91
C ALA A 16 -3.77 -0.93 8.20
N TYR A 17 -2.85 -0.72 7.26
CA TYR A 17 -2.80 0.47 6.43
C TYR A 17 -4.09 0.64 5.60
N LEU A 18 -4.47 -0.39 4.82
CA LEU A 18 -5.67 -0.34 3.99
C LEU A 18 -6.93 -0.09 4.84
N THR A 19 -7.05 -0.75 5.98
CA THR A 19 -8.15 -0.53 6.93
C THR A 19 -8.13 0.88 7.51
N GLY A 20 -6.94 1.44 7.71
CA GLY A 20 -6.78 2.79 8.26
C GLY A 20 -7.19 3.89 7.29
N VAL A 21 -6.81 3.77 6.02
CA VAL A 21 -7.10 4.80 5.01
C VAL A 21 -8.57 4.87 4.60
N VAL A 22 -9.40 3.89 4.98
CA VAL A 22 -10.85 3.98 4.76
C VAL A 22 -11.49 5.20 5.46
N ALA A 23 -10.84 5.75 6.50
CA ALA A 23 -11.28 6.99 7.14
C ALA A 23 -11.39 8.16 6.16
N CYS A 24 -10.63 8.14 5.06
CA CYS A 24 -10.66 9.18 4.04
C CYS A 24 -11.81 9.03 3.02
N SER A 25 -12.57 7.96 3.09
CA SER A 25 -13.67 7.68 2.16
C SER A 25 -14.98 7.51 2.92
N PRO A 26 -15.92 8.47 2.85
CA PRO A 26 -17.14 8.46 3.68
C PRO A 26 -18.04 7.24 3.47
N ARG A 27 -17.95 6.58 2.30
CA ARG A 27 -18.73 5.39 1.96
C ARG A 27 -17.94 4.09 2.05
N ALA A 28 -16.71 4.16 2.55
CA ALA A 28 -15.90 2.98 2.72
C ALA A 28 -16.49 2.03 3.78
N ALA A 29 -16.21 0.75 3.61
CA ALA A 29 -16.54 -0.27 4.59
C ALA A 29 -15.40 -1.29 4.73
N VAL A 30 -15.29 -1.81 5.94
CA VAL A 30 -14.44 -2.94 6.28
C VAL A 30 -15.34 -4.04 6.84
N THR A 31 -15.41 -5.15 6.13
CA THR A 31 -16.23 -6.31 6.55
C THR A 31 -15.31 -7.50 6.76
N ARG A 32 -15.47 -8.18 7.91
CA ARG A 32 -14.71 -9.39 8.26
C ARG A 32 -15.64 -10.57 8.34
N ALA A 33 -15.28 -11.65 7.67
CA ALA A 33 -16.03 -12.89 7.69
C ALA A 33 -15.08 -14.09 7.53
N GLY A 34 -15.23 -15.11 8.38
CA GLY A 34 -14.54 -16.40 8.25
C GLY A 34 -13.03 -16.28 8.00
N GLY A 35 -12.33 -15.36 8.68
CA GLY A 35 -10.89 -15.18 8.56
C GLY A 35 -10.41 -14.36 7.36
N SER A 36 -11.32 -13.81 6.57
CA SER A 36 -11.04 -12.84 5.50
C SER A 36 -11.52 -11.44 5.84
N VAL A 37 -10.96 -10.44 5.16
CA VAL A 37 -11.36 -9.05 5.26
C VAL A 37 -11.63 -8.47 3.86
N ALA A 38 -12.77 -7.83 3.68
CA ALA A 38 -13.09 -6.98 2.53
C ALA A 38 -12.94 -5.51 2.95
N ILE A 39 -12.08 -4.79 2.26
CA ILE A 39 -11.77 -3.37 2.47
C ILE A 39 -12.18 -2.65 1.19
N LEU A 40 -13.29 -1.91 1.25
CA LEU A 40 -13.97 -1.34 0.08
C LEU A 40 -14.13 0.16 0.29
N THR A 41 -13.39 0.95 -0.48
CA THR A 41 -13.35 2.41 -0.35
C THR A 41 -14.39 3.13 -1.21
N ASP A 42 -15.08 2.42 -2.10
CA ASP A 42 -15.95 2.99 -3.15
C ASP A 42 -15.20 3.87 -4.18
N LEU A 43 -13.89 3.91 -4.15
CA LEU A 43 -13.11 4.53 -5.21
C LEU A 43 -13.19 3.68 -6.48
N PRO A 44 -13.28 4.29 -7.67
CA PRO A 44 -13.35 3.56 -8.94
C PRO A 44 -11.97 3.02 -9.37
N PHE A 45 -11.25 2.43 -8.44
CA PHE A 45 -9.92 1.89 -8.62
C PHE A 45 -9.72 0.62 -7.76
N ASP A 46 -9.45 -0.49 -8.40
CA ASP A 46 -9.43 -1.81 -7.79
C ASP A 46 -8.37 -1.99 -6.70
N TRP A 47 -7.26 -1.24 -6.76
CA TRP A 47 -6.21 -1.27 -5.74
C TRP A 47 -6.72 -0.94 -4.32
N PHE A 48 -7.75 -0.11 -4.20
CA PHE A 48 -8.32 0.29 -2.91
C PHE A 48 -9.62 -0.42 -2.56
N ASN A 49 -10.04 -1.40 -3.37
CA ASN A 49 -11.16 -2.29 -3.09
C ASN A 49 -10.64 -3.72 -3.10
N GLN A 50 -10.31 -4.25 -1.94
CA GLN A 50 -9.62 -5.52 -1.82
C GLN A 50 -10.31 -6.49 -0.89
N VAL A 51 -10.27 -7.77 -1.25
CA VAL A 51 -10.57 -8.91 -0.35
C VAL A 51 -9.25 -9.64 -0.10
N LEU A 52 -8.90 -9.82 1.18
CA LEU A 52 -7.67 -10.49 1.61
C LEU A 52 -7.98 -11.57 2.63
N ILE A 53 -7.10 -12.57 2.72
CA ILE A 53 -7.10 -13.54 3.80
C ILE A 53 -6.41 -12.89 5.00
N GLU A 54 -7.15 -12.57 6.06
CA GLU A 54 -6.61 -11.81 7.20
C GLU A 54 -5.85 -12.70 8.20
N ARG A 55 -6.26 -13.94 8.36
CA ARG A 55 -5.66 -14.87 9.34
C ARG A 55 -5.82 -16.33 8.96
N ASP A 56 -5.03 -17.16 9.59
CA ASP A 56 -5.10 -18.62 9.44
C ASP A 56 -6.49 -19.15 9.81
N GLY A 57 -6.90 -20.22 9.15
CA GLY A 57 -8.23 -20.80 9.31
C GLY A 57 -9.34 -20.05 8.57
N ALA A 58 -8.99 -19.19 7.61
CA ALA A 58 -9.96 -18.58 6.72
C ALA A 58 -10.80 -19.65 5.98
N THR A 59 -12.06 -19.31 5.72
CA THR A 59 -13.01 -20.22 5.09
C THR A 59 -13.40 -19.76 3.68
N PRO A 60 -13.67 -20.68 2.73
CA PRO A 60 -14.20 -20.32 1.42
C PRO A 60 -15.45 -19.44 1.49
N ALA A 61 -16.35 -19.71 2.43
CA ALA A 61 -17.56 -18.92 2.64
C ALA A 61 -17.24 -17.47 3.06
N GLY A 62 -16.22 -17.28 3.90
CA GLY A 62 -15.78 -15.93 4.31
C GLY A 62 -15.22 -15.12 3.15
N VAL A 63 -14.38 -15.73 2.31
CA VAL A 63 -13.83 -15.09 1.11
C VAL A 63 -14.95 -14.70 0.15
N LEU A 64 -15.91 -15.63 -0.11
CA LEU A 64 -17.04 -15.36 -1.00
C LEU A 64 -17.96 -14.28 -0.48
N ALA A 65 -18.18 -14.19 0.84
CA ALA A 65 -18.94 -13.09 1.43
C ALA A 65 -18.30 -11.72 1.16
N GLY A 66 -16.98 -11.62 1.20
CA GLY A 66 -16.24 -10.41 0.81
C GLY A 66 -16.38 -10.08 -0.68
N VAL A 67 -16.30 -11.10 -1.55
CA VAL A 67 -16.49 -10.96 -3.00
C VAL A 67 -17.92 -10.47 -3.31
N ASP A 68 -18.93 -11.06 -2.68
CA ASP A 68 -20.33 -10.69 -2.88
C ASP A 68 -20.59 -9.24 -2.43
N GLU A 69 -19.99 -8.81 -1.31
CA GLU A 69 -20.11 -7.42 -0.85
C GLU A 69 -19.43 -6.46 -1.84
N ALA A 70 -18.25 -6.80 -2.36
CA ALA A 70 -17.56 -6.00 -3.36
C ALA A 70 -18.39 -5.87 -4.66
N ARG A 71 -18.98 -6.97 -5.13
CA ARG A 71 -19.86 -6.97 -6.31
C ARG A 71 -21.10 -6.12 -6.13
N LYS A 72 -21.74 -6.18 -4.95
CA LYS A 72 -22.93 -5.34 -4.62
C LYS A 72 -22.63 -3.85 -4.73
N ARG A 73 -21.39 -3.43 -4.42
CA ARG A 73 -20.98 -2.03 -4.52
C ARG A 73 -20.73 -1.58 -5.96
N GLY A 74 -20.48 -2.50 -6.90
CA GLY A 74 -20.34 -2.21 -8.31
C GLY A 74 -19.04 -1.50 -8.72
N ASN A 75 -18.10 -1.30 -7.80
CA ASN A 75 -16.79 -0.73 -8.09
C ASN A 75 -15.79 -1.84 -8.47
N PRO A 76 -14.77 -1.55 -9.28
CA PRO A 76 -13.69 -2.49 -9.53
C PRO A 76 -13.04 -2.93 -8.21
N PHE A 77 -12.80 -4.23 -8.07
CA PHE A 77 -12.17 -4.81 -6.89
C PHE A 77 -11.22 -5.93 -7.27
N VAL A 78 -10.39 -6.33 -6.33
CA VAL A 78 -9.51 -7.50 -6.45
C VAL A 78 -9.54 -8.37 -5.19
N VAL A 79 -9.30 -9.66 -5.39
CA VAL A 79 -8.94 -10.59 -4.31
C VAL A 79 -7.45 -10.85 -4.43
N ARG A 80 -6.73 -10.72 -3.31
CA ARG A 80 -5.29 -10.98 -3.27
C ARG A 80 -5.00 -12.20 -2.42
N LEU A 81 -4.33 -13.16 -3.02
CA LEU A 81 -3.90 -14.39 -2.37
C LEU A 81 -2.37 -14.40 -2.24
N ARG A 82 -1.86 -14.68 -1.05
CA ARG A 82 -0.43 -14.92 -0.83
C ARG A 82 -0.06 -16.25 -1.48
N GLU A 83 0.89 -16.20 -2.37
CA GLU A 83 1.40 -17.38 -3.08
C GLU A 83 1.94 -18.40 -2.07
N GLY A 84 1.58 -19.66 -2.24
CA GLY A 84 1.91 -20.76 -1.32
C GLY A 84 1.03 -20.83 -0.06
N ALA A 85 0.71 -19.70 0.57
CA ALA A 85 -0.06 -19.68 1.82
C ALA A 85 -1.58 -19.76 1.60
N ASP A 86 -2.08 -19.08 0.56
CA ASP A 86 -3.52 -18.96 0.30
C ASP A 86 -3.97 -19.77 -0.93
N ASP A 87 -3.13 -20.66 -1.46
CA ASP A 87 -3.39 -21.42 -2.70
C ASP A 87 -4.66 -22.27 -2.66
N ALA A 88 -5.07 -22.70 -1.48
CA ALA A 88 -6.30 -23.45 -1.28
C ALA A 88 -7.56 -22.68 -1.74
N PHE A 89 -7.50 -21.34 -1.79
CA PHE A 89 -8.64 -20.50 -2.21
C PHE A 89 -8.74 -20.32 -3.72
N VAL A 90 -7.72 -20.68 -4.51
CA VAL A 90 -7.73 -20.52 -5.98
C VAL A 90 -8.94 -21.19 -6.61
N ALA A 91 -9.21 -22.45 -6.25
CA ALA A 91 -10.37 -23.19 -6.77
C ALA A 91 -11.70 -22.52 -6.36
N THR A 92 -11.78 -21.90 -5.20
CA THR A 92 -12.96 -21.16 -4.73
C THR A 92 -13.20 -19.93 -5.59
N LEU A 93 -12.17 -19.15 -5.86
CA LEU A 93 -12.26 -17.94 -6.70
C LEU A 93 -12.63 -18.29 -8.14
N THR A 94 -12.01 -19.34 -8.72
CA THR A 94 -12.31 -19.80 -10.08
C THR A 94 -13.78 -20.23 -10.22
N ARG A 95 -14.30 -21.00 -9.24
CA ARG A 95 -15.72 -21.40 -9.23
C ARG A 95 -16.67 -20.22 -9.06
N ALA A 96 -16.24 -19.16 -8.39
CA ALA A 96 -16.99 -17.91 -8.27
C ALA A 96 -16.88 -17.01 -9.52
N GLY A 97 -16.18 -17.47 -10.57
CA GLY A 97 -16.02 -16.77 -11.84
C GLY A 97 -14.92 -15.70 -11.84
N LEU A 98 -14.09 -15.61 -10.77
CA LEU A 98 -12.95 -14.71 -10.77
C LEU A 98 -11.80 -15.33 -11.57
N VAL A 99 -11.05 -14.47 -12.27
CA VAL A 99 -9.89 -14.87 -13.06
C VAL A 99 -8.63 -14.15 -12.58
N ALA A 100 -7.48 -14.79 -12.78
CA ALA A 100 -6.21 -14.11 -12.55
C ALA A 100 -6.10 -12.88 -13.46
N LYS A 101 -5.66 -11.76 -12.92
CA LYS A 101 -5.49 -10.52 -13.69
C LYS A 101 -4.31 -10.70 -14.66
N GLU A 102 -4.50 -10.29 -15.91
CA GLU A 102 -3.43 -10.30 -16.92
C GLU A 102 -2.46 -9.14 -16.72
N ARG A 103 -2.98 -7.99 -16.31
CA ARG A 103 -2.20 -6.80 -15.97
C ARG A 103 -1.95 -6.78 -14.46
N ASP A 104 -0.69 -6.60 -14.07
CA ASP A 104 -0.25 -6.65 -12.67
C ASP A 104 -0.70 -7.94 -11.95
N PRO A 105 -0.37 -9.13 -12.51
CA PRO A 105 -0.86 -10.41 -11.99
C PRO A 105 -0.34 -10.70 -10.59
N THR A 106 0.81 -10.14 -10.26
CA THR A 106 1.46 -10.31 -8.95
C THR A 106 1.94 -8.99 -8.38
N THR A 107 1.97 -8.92 -7.06
CA THR A 107 2.54 -7.79 -6.31
C THR A 107 3.52 -8.34 -5.28
N PRO A 108 4.82 -8.00 -5.34
CA PRO A 108 5.75 -8.40 -4.31
C PRO A 108 5.54 -7.59 -3.04
N GLY A 109 5.29 -8.28 -1.93
CA GLY A 109 5.42 -7.72 -0.59
C GLY A 109 6.86 -7.86 -0.14
N MET A 110 7.47 -6.76 0.25
CA MET A 110 8.89 -6.70 0.58
C MET A 110 9.12 -6.25 2.02
N ALA A 111 10.20 -6.74 2.63
CA ALA A 111 10.64 -6.34 3.94
C ALA A 111 12.14 -6.03 3.97
N ALA A 112 12.54 -5.04 4.77
CA ALA A 112 13.91 -4.80 5.20
C ALA A 112 14.03 -5.13 6.69
N PHE A 113 14.94 -6.06 7.02
CA PHE A 113 15.21 -6.47 8.41
C PHE A 113 16.63 -6.98 8.60
N PRO A 114 17.37 -6.54 9.65
CA PRO A 114 17.03 -5.31 10.38
C PRO A 114 17.09 -4.10 9.44
N ILE A 115 16.44 -3.00 9.82
CA ILE A 115 16.60 -1.75 9.07
C ILE A 115 18.07 -1.33 9.22
N ASP A 116 18.78 -1.25 8.09
CA ASP A 116 20.19 -0.87 8.05
C ASP A 116 20.34 0.65 8.20
N PRO A 117 20.94 1.14 9.30
CA PRO A 117 21.17 2.57 9.50
C PRO A 117 21.99 3.22 8.38
N ASP A 118 22.95 2.49 7.81
CA ASP A 118 23.80 3.03 6.73
C ASP A 118 23.01 3.19 5.43
N ALA A 119 22.11 2.25 5.12
CA ALA A 119 21.27 2.33 3.93
C ALA A 119 20.26 3.51 4.00
N ILE A 120 19.77 3.85 5.22
CA ILE A 120 18.82 4.97 5.43
C ILE A 120 19.50 6.30 5.74
N SER A 121 20.79 6.32 6.10
CA SER A 121 21.57 7.54 6.34
C SER A 121 22.06 8.20 5.07
N ALA A 122 21.88 7.54 3.92
CA ALA A 122 22.25 8.12 2.62
C ALA A 122 21.69 9.54 2.50
N ARG A 123 22.59 10.50 2.31
CA ARG A 123 22.23 11.93 2.32
C ARG A 123 21.17 12.22 1.28
N ALA A 124 20.05 12.79 1.73
CA ALA A 124 19.05 13.30 0.82
C ALA A 124 19.68 14.31 -0.17
N PRO A 125 19.24 14.35 -1.43
CA PRO A 125 19.68 15.37 -2.38
C PRO A 125 19.57 16.76 -1.76
N GLY A 126 20.62 17.60 -1.92
CA GLY A 126 20.76 18.87 -1.21
C GLY A 126 19.62 19.85 -1.41
N GLU A 127 18.96 19.76 -2.56
CA GLU A 127 17.77 20.55 -2.90
C GLU A 127 16.46 20.05 -2.28
N LEU A 128 16.42 18.79 -1.78
CA LEU A 128 15.20 18.22 -1.23
C LEU A 128 15.00 18.59 0.24
N ARG A 129 13.83 19.11 0.56
CA ARG A 129 13.37 19.37 1.93
C ARG A 129 12.13 18.55 2.24
N ILE A 130 12.27 17.48 3.02
CA ILE A 130 11.15 16.63 3.43
C ILE A 130 10.53 17.21 4.71
N ARG A 131 9.22 17.47 4.67
CA ARG A 131 8.43 17.99 5.78
C ARG A 131 7.35 16.99 6.18
N ARG A 132 7.16 16.81 7.48
CA ARG A 132 5.99 16.10 8.01
C ARG A 132 4.77 16.98 7.80
N VAL A 133 3.68 16.37 7.35
CA VAL A 133 2.38 17.02 7.19
C VAL A 133 1.69 17.10 8.55
N THR A 134 1.18 18.29 8.90
CA THR A 134 0.50 18.56 10.18
C THR A 134 -0.79 19.36 10.01
N ASP A 135 -1.16 19.69 8.76
CA ASP A 135 -2.31 20.51 8.43
C ASP A 135 -2.92 20.15 7.06
N ASP A 136 -4.04 20.76 6.74
CA ASP A 136 -4.75 20.53 5.47
C ASP A 136 -3.95 20.99 4.24
N ALA A 137 -3.18 22.06 4.35
CA ALA A 137 -2.33 22.52 3.25
C ALA A 137 -1.27 21.47 2.88
N GLY A 138 -0.71 20.80 3.89
CA GLY A 138 0.19 19.65 3.69
C GLY A 138 -0.51 18.44 3.11
N ILE A 139 -1.75 18.14 3.52
CA ILE A 139 -2.57 17.07 2.92
C ILE A 139 -2.82 17.37 1.44
N ASP A 140 -3.17 18.60 1.08
CA ASP A 140 -3.42 18.98 -0.31
C ASP A 140 -2.14 18.90 -1.15
N ALA A 141 -1.00 19.31 -0.61
CA ALA A 141 0.30 19.13 -1.28
C ALA A 141 0.64 17.63 -1.48
N HIS A 142 0.38 16.78 -0.48
CA HIS A 142 0.55 15.33 -0.60
C HIS A 142 -0.34 14.76 -1.72
N ARG A 143 -1.63 15.12 -1.74
CA ARG A 143 -2.60 14.68 -2.75
C ARG A 143 -2.19 15.11 -4.16
N LEU A 144 -1.73 16.35 -4.31
CA LEU A 144 -1.25 16.90 -5.58
C LEU A 144 -0.10 16.03 -6.14
N VAL A 145 0.91 15.77 -5.31
CA VAL A 145 2.06 14.93 -5.70
C VAL A 145 1.65 13.51 -5.98
N ALA A 146 0.81 12.89 -5.13
CA ALA A 146 0.33 11.53 -5.32
C ALA A 146 -0.46 11.39 -6.62
N THR A 147 -1.37 12.32 -6.92
CA THR A 147 -2.14 12.37 -8.16
C THR A 147 -1.22 12.43 -9.38
N ALA A 148 -0.30 13.38 -9.40
CA ALA A 148 0.62 13.58 -10.54
C ALA A 148 1.64 12.42 -10.66
N GLY A 149 2.15 11.95 -9.54
CA GLY A 149 3.20 10.93 -9.50
C GLY A 149 2.72 9.52 -9.87
N PHE A 150 1.49 9.15 -9.46
CA PHE A 150 0.85 7.89 -9.86
C PHE A 150 0.07 8.00 -11.18
N GLY A 151 -0.18 9.20 -11.69
CA GLY A 151 -1.01 9.40 -12.88
C GLY A 151 -2.46 8.98 -12.64
N THR A 152 -2.98 9.19 -11.43
CA THR A 152 -4.34 8.85 -11.04
C THR A 152 -5.24 10.08 -11.06
N ARG A 153 -6.53 9.87 -10.77
CA ARG A 153 -7.48 10.97 -10.61
C ARG A 153 -7.39 11.56 -9.19
N PRO A 154 -7.68 12.87 -9.01
CA PRO A 154 -7.63 13.52 -7.70
C PRO A 154 -8.47 12.84 -6.61
N GLU A 155 -9.62 12.24 -6.98
CA GLU A 155 -10.51 11.55 -6.05
C GLU A 155 -9.83 10.34 -5.40
N VAL A 156 -8.92 9.67 -6.13
CA VAL A 156 -8.15 8.52 -5.61
C VAL A 156 -7.19 9.01 -4.51
N ALA A 157 -6.44 10.07 -4.78
CA ALA A 157 -5.54 10.64 -3.78
C ALA A 157 -6.30 11.19 -2.56
N ALA A 158 -7.46 11.84 -2.77
CA ALA A 158 -8.33 12.31 -1.70
C ALA A 158 -8.85 11.19 -0.82
N GLY A 159 -9.20 10.03 -1.42
CA GLY A 159 -9.68 8.86 -0.69
C GLY A 159 -8.58 8.07 0.05
N THR A 160 -7.31 8.47 -0.05
CA THR A 160 -6.18 7.77 0.60
C THR A 160 -5.34 8.65 1.52
N ALA A 161 -5.59 9.97 1.54
CA ALA A 161 -4.97 10.91 2.45
C ALA A 161 -5.97 11.99 2.84
N CYS A 162 -6.26 12.13 4.13
CA CYS A 162 -7.22 13.10 4.67
C CYS A 162 -6.75 13.59 6.05
N HIS A 163 -7.40 14.63 6.56
CA HIS A 163 -7.09 15.23 7.86
C HIS A 163 -7.11 14.19 8.99
N ASP A 164 -8.11 13.32 9.00
CA ASP A 164 -8.29 12.29 10.04
C ASP A 164 -7.09 11.35 10.21
N LEU A 165 -6.23 11.22 9.18
CA LEU A 165 -5.00 10.45 9.28
C LEU A 165 -3.89 11.16 10.08
N LEU A 166 -3.94 12.48 10.23
CA LEU A 166 -2.94 13.24 10.98
C LEU A 166 -2.98 12.90 12.47
N ASP A 167 -4.17 12.60 12.99
CA ASP A 167 -4.39 12.25 14.39
C ASP A 167 -4.32 10.73 14.65
N ARG A 168 -4.09 9.93 13.58
CA ARG A 168 -4.00 8.48 13.75
C ARG A 168 -2.67 8.06 14.35
N PRO A 169 -2.69 7.36 15.50
CA PRO A 169 -1.46 6.81 16.07
C PRO A 169 -0.73 5.89 15.09
N GLY A 170 0.54 6.16 14.87
CA GLY A 170 1.38 5.37 13.96
C GLY A 170 1.30 5.77 12.49
N CYS A 171 0.41 6.69 12.10
CA CYS A 171 0.41 7.30 10.77
C CYS A 171 1.29 8.54 10.74
N VAL A 172 2.12 8.65 9.71
CA VAL A 172 2.92 9.85 9.42
C VAL A 172 2.86 10.12 7.91
N ILE A 173 2.57 11.36 7.55
CA ILE A 173 2.48 11.78 6.15
C ILE A 173 3.58 12.80 5.87
N TYR A 174 4.19 12.72 4.69
CA TYR A 174 5.28 13.59 4.28
C TYR A 174 5.08 14.15 2.89
N VAL A 175 5.62 15.36 2.70
CA VAL A 175 5.85 15.96 1.40
C VAL A 175 7.29 16.43 1.31
N GLY A 176 7.95 16.12 0.22
CA GLY A 176 9.27 16.67 -0.10
C GLY A 176 9.16 17.77 -1.13
N TYR A 177 9.87 18.85 -0.87
CA TYR A 177 9.89 20.08 -1.68
C TYR A 177 11.27 20.27 -2.29
N ALA A 178 11.32 20.66 -3.57
CA ALA A 178 12.50 21.18 -4.25
C ALA A 178 12.12 22.53 -4.88
N ASP A 179 12.96 23.57 -4.68
CA ASP A 179 12.68 24.92 -5.13
C ASP A 179 11.28 25.45 -4.71
N SER A 180 10.87 25.09 -3.48
CA SER A 180 9.55 25.36 -2.88
C SER A 180 8.36 24.63 -3.51
N GLU A 181 8.56 23.84 -4.57
CA GLU A 181 7.52 23.05 -5.21
C GLU A 181 7.43 21.65 -4.58
N PRO A 182 6.21 21.13 -4.32
CA PRO A 182 6.02 19.77 -3.81
C PRO A 182 6.32 18.75 -4.93
N VAL A 183 7.31 17.88 -4.72
CA VAL A 183 7.84 17.00 -5.77
C VAL A 183 7.79 15.49 -5.44
N VAL A 184 7.73 15.15 -4.16
CA VAL A 184 7.65 13.75 -3.70
C VAL A 184 6.74 13.64 -2.49
N SER A 185 5.88 12.62 -2.44
CA SER A 185 5.02 12.28 -1.31
C SER A 185 5.44 10.95 -0.68
N GLY A 186 4.99 10.71 0.55
CA GLY A 186 5.14 9.44 1.23
C GLY A 186 4.28 9.37 2.49
N LEU A 187 3.93 8.13 2.89
CA LEU A 187 3.16 7.85 4.08
C LEU A 187 3.79 6.68 4.83
N GLY A 188 4.02 6.83 6.12
CA GLY A 188 4.44 5.77 7.02
C GLY A 188 3.27 5.26 7.86
N TRP A 189 3.18 3.92 8.04
CA TRP A 189 2.15 3.29 8.84
C TRP A 189 2.77 2.28 9.81
N ARG A 190 2.76 2.57 11.10
CA ARG A 190 3.38 1.71 12.10
C ARG A 190 2.40 0.68 12.67
N THR A 191 2.83 -0.58 12.74
CA THR A 191 2.16 -1.67 13.46
C THR A 191 3.20 -2.43 14.28
N GLY A 192 3.07 -2.40 15.61
CA GLY A 192 4.06 -3.05 16.48
C GLY A 192 5.49 -2.59 16.15
N ARG A 193 6.34 -3.54 15.74
CA ARG A 193 7.74 -3.32 15.37
C ARG A 193 7.98 -3.02 13.89
N ALA A 194 6.93 -2.99 13.07
CA ALA A 194 7.03 -2.75 11.64
C ALA A 194 6.60 -1.32 11.27
N ILE A 195 7.36 -0.68 10.37
CA ILE A 195 6.97 0.55 9.67
C ILE A 195 6.65 0.23 8.22
N GLY A 196 5.40 0.40 7.80
CA GLY A 196 4.98 0.32 6.41
C GLY A 196 5.31 1.61 5.67
N VAL A 197 5.78 1.50 4.43
CA VAL A 197 6.14 2.61 3.55
C VAL A 197 5.16 2.63 2.39
N TYR A 198 4.31 3.65 2.35
CA TYR A 198 3.19 3.74 1.41
C TYR A 198 3.16 5.09 0.69
N SER A 199 2.39 5.18 -0.38
CA SER A 199 2.14 6.41 -1.13
C SER A 199 3.41 7.12 -1.61
N ILE A 200 4.48 6.37 -1.90
CA ILE A 200 5.71 6.95 -2.43
C ILE A 200 5.48 7.31 -3.89
N ALA A 201 5.30 8.59 -4.15
CA ALA A 201 5.10 9.12 -5.48
C ALA A 201 6.06 10.28 -5.75
N THR A 202 6.60 10.35 -6.96
CA THR A 202 7.44 11.47 -7.42
C THR A 202 6.87 11.98 -8.74
N ILE A 203 6.64 13.28 -8.84
CA ILE A 203 6.16 13.90 -10.09
C ILE A 203 7.14 13.63 -11.24
N ALA A 204 6.63 13.57 -12.47
CA ALA A 204 7.42 13.16 -13.64
C ALA A 204 8.70 13.99 -13.83
N SER A 205 8.62 15.30 -13.67
CA SER A 205 9.75 16.24 -13.84
C SER A 205 10.86 16.10 -12.78
N ALA A 206 10.54 15.46 -11.63
CA ALA A 206 11.46 15.30 -10.51
C ALA A 206 11.98 13.85 -10.35
N ARG A 207 11.61 12.93 -11.24
CA ARG A 207 12.06 11.55 -11.22
C ARG A 207 13.56 11.42 -11.49
N ARG A 208 14.15 10.29 -11.07
CA ARG A 208 15.57 9.94 -11.25
C ARG A 208 16.57 10.86 -10.53
N ARG A 209 16.08 11.71 -9.60
CA ARG A 209 16.90 12.58 -8.73
C ARG A 209 17.07 12.01 -7.31
N GLY A 210 16.68 10.75 -7.06
CA GLY A 210 16.81 10.11 -5.76
C GLY A 210 15.72 10.47 -4.72
N PHE A 211 14.73 11.28 -5.09
CA PHE A 211 13.73 11.81 -4.13
C PHE A 211 12.85 10.70 -3.52
N GLY A 212 12.44 9.71 -4.32
CA GLY A 212 11.68 8.56 -3.81
C GLY A 212 12.48 7.72 -2.80
N ALA A 213 13.77 7.51 -3.07
CA ALA A 213 14.66 6.80 -2.13
C ALA A 213 14.83 7.60 -0.83
N ALA A 214 15.06 8.91 -0.92
CA ALA A 214 15.18 9.79 0.24
C ALA A 214 13.89 9.84 1.08
N MET A 215 12.72 9.86 0.45
CA MET A 215 11.44 9.79 1.14
C MET A 215 11.26 8.45 1.86
N THR A 216 11.57 7.34 1.20
CA THR A 216 11.54 6.01 1.81
C THR A 216 12.48 5.92 3.00
N ALA A 217 13.73 6.36 2.85
CA ALA A 217 14.72 6.40 3.93
C ALA A 217 14.27 7.25 5.11
N ARG A 218 13.62 8.39 4.85
CA ARG A 218 13.06 9.24 5.93
C ARG A 218 11.99 8.51 6.73
N ILE A 219 11.05 7.84 6.08
CA ILE A 219 9.99 7.07 6.76
C ILE A 219 10.60 5.94 7.58
N MET A 220 11.59 5.21 7.03
CA MET A 220 12.31 4.16 7.73
C MET A 220 13.04 4.70 8.97
N SER A 221 13.73 5.83 8.84
CA SER A 221 14.46 6.50 9.93
C SER A 221 13.52 6.89 11.07
N ASP A 222 12.37 7.49 10.77
CA ASP A 222 11.38 7.87 11.79
C ASP A 222 10.72 6.61 12.41
N GLY A 223 10.59 5.52 11.63
CA GLY A 223 10.20 4.22 12.16
C GLY A 223 11.20 3.67 13.16
N VAL A 224 12.49 3.72 12.87
CA VAL A 224 13.57 3.33 13.82
C VAL A 224 13.53 4.17 15.08
N ALA A 225 13.39 5.48 14.96
CA ALA A 225 13.26 6.38 16.09
C ALA A 225 12.02 6.07 16.95
N ALA A 226 10.97 5.48 16.35
CA ALA A 226 9.76 5.02 17.05
C ALA A 226 9.86 3.56 17.54
N GLY A 227 11.04 2.92 17.47
CA GLY A 227 11.31 1.56 17.95
C GLY A 227 11.02 0.45 16.95
N CYS A 228 10.81 0.76 15.65
CA CYS A 228 10.69 -0.25 14.61
C CYS A 228 12.07 -0.76 14.19
N ASP A 229 12.15 -2.05 13.88
CA ASP A 229 13.35 -2.69 13.31
C ASP A 229 13.06 -3.42 11.99
N VAL A 230 11.80 -3.40 11.55
CA VAL A 230 11.32 -3.93 10.26
C VAL A 230 10.67 -2.80 9.46
N ALA A 231 11.03 -2.67 8.18
CA ALA A 231 10.28 -1.85 7.23
C ALA A 231 9.62 -2.76 6.19
N VAL A 232 8.38 -2.44 5.80
CA VAL A 232 7.59 -3.24 4.85
C VAL A 232 6.93 -2.37 3.79
N LEU A 233 6.66 -2.93 2.62
CA LEU A 233 5.94 -2.27 1.53
C LEU A 233 5.47 -3.26 0.47
N GLN A 234 4.57 -2.84 -0.42
CA GLN A 234 4.28 -3.51 -1.68
C GLN A 234 4.92 -2.73 -2.82
N ALA A 235 5.80 -3.42 -3.57
CA ALA A 235 6.56 -2.77 -4.62
C ALA A 235 5.84 -2.83 -5.96
N SER A 236 5.81 -1.68 -6.66
CA SER A 236 5.59 -1.68 -8.11
C SER A 236 6.86 -2.13 -8.84
N GLU A 237 6.72 -2.60 -10.06
CA GLU A 237 7.87 -2.96 -10.91
C GLU A 237 8.89 -1.82 -11.03
N LEU A 238 8.39 -0.58 -11.20
CA LEU A 238 9.23 0.61 -11.30
C LEU A 238 9.96 0.95 -9.98
N GLY A 239 9.30 0.72 -8.84
CA GLY A 239 9.84 1.05 -7.51
C GLY A 239 10.81 0.00 -6.96
N ARG A 240 10.65 -1.25 -7.34
CA ARG A 240 11.39 -2.40 -6.81
C ARG A 240 12.91 -2.20 -6.75
N PRO A 241 13.60 -1.73 -7.82
CA PRO A 241 15.06 -1.55 -7.77
C PRO A 241 15.52 -0.49 -6.75
N ILE A 242 14.65 0.48 -6.42
CA ILE A 242 14.94 1.48 -5.38
C ILE A 242 14.91 0.82 -4.01
N TYR A 243 13.89 0.02 -3.74
CA TYR A 243 13.70 -0.66 -2.46
C TYR A 243 14.77 -1.73 -2.21
N GLU A 244 15.18 -2.48 -3.24
CA GLU A 244 16.28 -3.45 -3.13
C GLU A 244 17.59 -2.79 -2.67
N ARG A 245 17.89 -1.57 -3.17
CA ARG A 245 19.07 -0.79 -2.72
C ARG A 245 18.95 -0.29 -1.27
N LEU A 246 17.74 -0.14 -0.75
CA LEU A 246 17.47 0.21 0.64
C LEU A 246 17.34 -1.03 1.56
N GLY A 247 17.74 -2.21 1.07
CA GLY A 247 17.80 -3.43 1.86
C GLY A 247 16.51 -4.25 1.87
N PHE A 248 15.47 -3.84 1.14
CA PHE A 248 14.24 -4.63 1.04
C PHE A 248 14.44 -5.88 0.18
N ARG A 249 13.82 -6.97 0.61
CA ARG A 249 13.74 -8.24 -0.14
C ARG A 249 12.30 -8.70 -0.20
N THR A 250 11.90 -9.36 -1.29
CA THR A 250 10.57 -9.98 -1.39
C THR A 250 10.44 -11.08 -0.35
N VAL A 251 9.40 -11.00 0.46
CA VAL A 251 9.08 -11.97 1.53
C VAL A 251 7.76 -12.68 1.30
N VAL A 252 6.90 -12.09 0.46
CA VAL A 252 5.63 -12.67 0.02
C VAL A 252 5.31 -12.16 -1.39
N THR A 253 4.61 -12.96 -2.18
CA THR A 253 4.07 -12.55 -3.49
C THR A 253 2.55 -12.67 -3.43
N TYR A 254 1.85 -11.62 -3.80
CA TYR A 254 0.39 -11.63 -3.90
C TYR A 254 -0.03 -11.88 -5.33
N ARG A 255 -0.83 -12.92 -5.57
CA ARG A 255 -1.52 -13.13 -6.84
C ARG A 255 -2.86 -12.40 -6.82
N THR A 256 -3.16 -11.72 -7.91
CA THR A 256 -4.33 -10.85 -8.04
C THR A 256 -5.40 -11.52 -8.88
N TYR A 257 -6.62 -11.59 -8.34
CA TYR A 257 -7.81 -12.11 -9.00
C TYR A 257 -8.88 -11.02 -9.04
N GLY A 258 -9.73 -11.03 -10.06
CA GLY A 258 -10.85 -10.10 -10.20
C GLY A 258 -11.90 -10.64 -11.13
N ASP A 259 -13.01 -9.91 -11.26
CA ASP A 259 -14.01 -10.23 -12.26
C ASP A 259 -13.40 -10.12 -13.68
N PRO A 260 -13.80 -11.00 -14.60
CA PRO A 260 -13.38 -10.91 -15.99
C PRO A 260 -13.68 -9.52 -16.55
N VAL A 261 -12.71 -8.91 -17.21
CA VAL A 261 -12.97 -7.67 -17.97
C VAL A 261 -13.96 -8.01 -19.07
N ALA A 262 -15.17 -7.43 -19.01
CA ALA A 262 -16.13 -7.56 -20.11
C ALA A 262 -15.41 -7.14 -21.40
N ARG A 263 -15.26 -8.08 -22.35
CA ARG A 263 -14.75 -7.73 -23.69
C ARG A 263 -15.73 -6.73 -24.27
N ARG A 264 -15.34 -5.47 -24.35
CA ARG A 264 -16.08 -4.50 -25.17
C ARG A 264 -15.98 -5.01 -26.59
N HIS A 265 -17.05 -5.61 -27.07
CA HIS A 265 -17.21 -5.86 -28.50
C HIS A 265 -17.27 -4.47 -29.14
N GLY A 266 -16.15 -4.09 -29.83
CA GLY A 266 -16.06 -2.90 -30.63
C GLY A 266 -16.89 -3.03 -31.91
#